data_913c3f78c9582c0a721725a0672ad54f
#
_entry.id   913c3f78c9582c0a721725a0672ad54f
#
_cell.length_a   1.000
_cell.length_b   1.000
_cell.length_c   1.000
_cell.angle_alpha   90.00
_cell.angle_beta   90.00
_cell.angle_gamma   90.00
#
_symmetry.space_group_name_H-M   'P 1'
#
loop_
_entity.id
_entity.type
_entity.pdbx_description
1 polymer ?
#
loop_
_entity_poly.entity_id
_entity_poly.type
_entity_poly.pdbx_seq_one_letter_code
_entity_poly.pdbx_strand_id
1 'polypeptide(L)'
;MLSKNLKFSVLAAGLLFSVNAMADTGFKVPVHYNVELVDGESDPDSYSRFSRTVTLTPGKHQVVLTFKDNFKNGSDSRIVQSIDPLVIDINNLKADQVVTFQYAKPANEDQAKRYAHQQKITLSDTTGRVLPSSEASYFILTSDKGFSLMRDYRQELDSLGRLYAPAYVSNADKGLTMTEYG
;
A
#
# COMPACT_ATOMS: atom_id res chain seq x y z
N MET A 1 3.72 31.85 -41.36
CA MET A 1 2.75 30.82 -41.71
C MET A 1 3.23 29.43 -41.35
N LEU A 2 4.45 29.07 -41.66
CA LEU A 2 5.02 27.78 -41.29
C LEU A 2 5.07 27.56 -39.77
N SER A 3 5.33 28.63 -39.02
CA SER A 3 5.38 28.56 -37.54
C SER A 3 4.03 28.23 -36.91
N LYS A 4 2.91 28.63 -37.53
CA LYS A 4 1.57 28.30 -37.06
C LYS A 4 1.27 26.82 -37.17
N ASN A 5 1.65 26.23 -38.29
CA ASN A 5 1.44 24.79 -38.53
C ASN A 5 2.27 23.94 -37.57
N LEU A 6 3.50 24.37 -37.31
CA LEU A 6 4.36 23.72 -36.33
C LEU A 6 3.80 23.78 -34.92
N LYS A 7 3.18 24.90 -34.55
CA LYS A 7 2.52 25.04 -33.26
C LYS A 7 1.37 24.05 -33.07
N PHE A 8 0.56 23.83 -34.10
CA PHE A 8 -0.52 22.86 -34.05
C PHE A 8 -0.02 21.45 -33.87
N SER A 9 1.06 21.08 -34.52
CA SER A 9 1.65 19.74 -34.38
C SER A 9 2.16 19.50 -32.98
N VAL A 10 2.81 20.49 -32.38
CA VAL A 10 3.30 20.40 -30.98
C VAL A 10 2.15 20.24 -30.00
N LEU A 11 1.04 20.95 -30.22
CA LEU A 11 -0.12 20.85 -29.38
C LEU A 11 -0.72 19.44 -29.37
N ALA A 12 -0.84 18.84 -30.58
CA ALA A 12 -1.36 17.49 -30.71
C ALA A 12 -0.48 16.47 -29.97
N ALA A 13 0.83 16.59 -30.06
CA ALA A 13 1.77 15.74 -29.34
C ALA A 13 1.63 15.91 -27.81
N GLY A 14 1.45 17.15 -27.36
CA GLY A 14 1.23 17.43 -25.94
C GLY A 14 -0.03 16.78 -25.37
N LEU A 15 -1.10 16.77 -26.14
CA LEU A 15 -2.35 16.11 -25.73
C LEU A 15 -2.17 14.61 -25.55
N LEU A 16 -1.43 13.95 -26.43
CA LEU A 16 -1.16 12.52 -26.32
C LEU A 16 -0.38 12.19 -25.04
N PHE A 17 0.61 13.01 -24.71
CA PHE A 17 1.36 12.84 -23.47
C PHE A 17 0.47 13.02 -22.23
N SER A 18 -0.45 13.98 -22.26
CA SER A 18 -1.36 14.21 -21.15
C SER A 18 -2.25 13.01 -20.88
N VAL A 19 -2.74 12.34 -21.91
CA VAL A 19 -3.56 11.13 -21.77
C VAL A 19 -2.77 10.00 -21.13
N ASN A 20 -1.51 9.80 -21.53
CA ASN A 20 -0.66 8.77 -20.96
C ASN A 20 -0.31 9.05 -19.49
N ALA A 21 -0.09 10.31 -19.14
CA ALA A 21 0.23 10.70 -17.77
C ALA A 21 -0.94 10.50 -16.80
N MET A 22 -2.19 10.48 -17.28
CA MET A 22 -3.38 10.30 -16.45
C MET A 22 -3.60 8.86 -15.98
N ALA A 23 -2.77 7.89 -16.45
CA ALA A 23 -2.93 6.49 -16.12
C ALA A 23 -2.34 6.11 -14.74
N ASP A 24 -1.50 6.97 -14.16
CA ASP A 24 -0.74 6.61 -12.96
C ASP A 24 -1.37 7.20 -11.69
N THR A 25 -2.34 6.48 -11.14
CA THR A 25 -2.92 6.78 -9.84
C THR A 25 -2.84 5.51 -8.99
N GLY A 26 -2.26 5.60 -7.81
CA GLY A 26 -2.15 4.42 -6.98
C GLY A 26 -1.15 4.52 -5.85
N PHE A 27 -0.56 3.38 -5.52
CA PHE A 27 0.40 3.24 -4.44
C PHE A 27 1.61 2.44 -4.93
N LYS A 28 2.79 2.98 -4.74
CA LYS A 28 4.03 2.28 -5.05
C LYS A 28 4.60 1.64 -3.79
N VAL A 29 4.81 0.33 -3.86
CA VAL A 29 5.30 -0.48 -2.74
C VAL A 29 6.81 -0.39 -2.68
N PRO A 30 7.39 0.12 -1.59
CA PRO A 30 8.84 0.14 -1.42
C PRO A 30 9.44 -1.25 -1.38
N VAL A 31 10.71 -1.34 -1.77
CA VAL A 31 11.48 -2.58 -1.72
C VAL A 31 11.45 -3.15 -0.29
N HIS A 32 11.39 -4.46 -0.16
CA HIS A 32 11.31 -5.22 1.10
C HIS A 32 9.96 -5.12 1.80
N TYR A 33 8.96 -4.55 1.16
CA TYR A 33 7.58 -4.62 1.64
C TYR A 33 6.73 -5.45 0.69
N ASN A 34 5.80 -6.20 1.25
CA ASN A 34 4.87 -7.04 0.51
C ASN A 34 3.44 -6.62 0.80
N VAL A 35 2.59 -6.67 -0.22
CA VAL A 35 1.18 -6.34 -0.08
C VAL A 35 0.43 -7.52 0.53
N GLU A 36 -0.29 -7.27 1.62
CA GLU A 36 -1.15 -8.26 2.27
C GLU A 36 -2.62 -8.01 1.93
N LEU A 37 -3.08 -6.77 2.04
CA LEU A 37 -4.45 -6.39 1.72
C LEU A 37 -4.46 -5.04 0.99
N VAL A 38 -5.39 -4.89 0.06
CA VAL A 38 -5.76 -3.60 -0.54
C VAL A 38 -7.27 -3.47 -0.44
N ASP A 39 -7.73 -2.44 0.28
CA ASP A 39 -9.16 -2.20 0.51
C ASP A 39 -9.88 -3.45 1.00
N GLY A 40 -9.23 -4.20 1.89
CA GLY A 40 -9.74 -5.42 2.49
C GLY A 40 -9.61 -6.68 1.63
N GLU A 41 -9.07 -6.58 0.44
CA GLU A 41 -8.91 -7.73 -0.45
C GLU A 41 -7.48 -8.27 -0.40
N SER A 42 -7.35 -9.59 -0.18
CA SER A 42 -6.08 -10.28 -0.31
C SER A 42 -5.84 -10.64 -1.78
N ASP A 43 -4.59 -10.64 -2.19
CA ASP A 43 -4.18 -10.95 -3.57
C ASP A 43 -4.93 -10.10 -4.61
N PRO A 44 -4.94 -8.77 -4.47
CA PRO A 44 -5.74 -7.93 -5.37
C PRO A 44 -5.18 -7.92 -6.79
N ASP A 45 -6.07 -7.99 -7.78
CA ASP A 45 -5.70 -7.91 -9.20
C ASP A 45 -5.05 -6.57 -9.55
N SER A 46 -5.34 -5.54 -8.76
CA SER A 46 -4.79 -4.19 -8.95
C SER A 46 -3.29 -4.08 -8.65
N TYR A 47 -2.70 -5.08 -8.02
CA TYR A 47 -1.28 -5.06 -7.68
C TYR A 47 -0.45 -5.77 -8.74
N SER A 48 0.49 -5.03 -9.33
CA SER A 48 1.51 -5.60 -10.22
C SER A 48 2.80 -5.86 -9.43
N ARG A 49 3.16 -7.11 -9.29
CA ARG A 49 4.42 -7.50 -8.62
C ARG A 49 5.63 -7.06 -9.43
N PHE A 50 5.49 -6.97 -10.73
CA PHE A 50 6.58 -6.56 -11.61
C PHE A 50 6.93 -5.08 -11.40
N SER A 51 5.95 -4.21 -11.44
CA SER A 51 6.17 -2.77 -11.24
C SER A 51 6.13 -2.36 -9.77
N ARG A 52 5.69 -3.27 -8.88
CA ARG A 52 5.46 -3.01 -7.45
C ARG A 52 4.49 -1.86 -7.22
N THR A 53 3.49 -1.77 -8.07
CA THR A 53 2.50 -0.69 -8.01
C THR A 53 1.10 -1.26 -7.87
N VAL A 54 0.34 -0.70 -6.94
CA VAL A 54 -1.08 -0.94 -6.79
C VAL A 54 -1.81 0.17 -7.55
N THR A 55 -2.58 -0.20 -8.55
CA THR A 55 -3.41 0.77 -9.29
C THR A 55 -4.68 1.04 -8.49
N LEU A 56 -4.94 2.31 -8.20
CA LEU A 56 -6.08 2.73 -7.40
C LEU A 56 -6.86 3.83 -8.11
N THR A 57 -8.13 3.94 -7.77
CA THR A 57 -8.97 5.07 -8.18
C THR A 57 -8.76 6.24 -7.22
N PRO A 58 -9.07 7.49 -7.62
CA PRO A 58 -9.09 8.59 -6.66
C PRO A 58 -10.06 8.32 -5.50
N GLY A 59 -9.72 8.81 -4.32
CA GLY A 59 -10.55 8.69 -3.14
C GLY A 59 -9.87 7.94 -2.00
N LYS A 60 -10.66 7.29 -1.15
CA LYS A 60 -10.20 6.62 0.05
C LYS A 60 -9.70 5.21 -0.27
N HIS A 61 -8.58 4.82 0.35
CA HIS A 61 -8.01 3.48 0.22
C HIS A 61 -7.27 3.08 1.50
N GLN A 62 -7.08 1.77 1.66
CA GLN A 62 -6.28 1.22 2.74
C GLN A 62 -5.36 0.13 2.18
N VAL A 63 -4.08 0.18 2.55
CA VAL A 63 -3.08 -0.80 2.12
C VAL A 63 -2.44 -1.39 3.37
N VAL A 64 -2.37 -2.71 3.44
CA VAL A 64 -1.73 -3.45 4.52
C VAL A 64 -0.51 -4.15 3.96
N LEU A 65 0.64 -3.93 4.60
CA LEU A 65 1.94 -4.38 4.12
C LEU A 65 2.71 -5.08 5.24
N THR A 66 3.57 -6.01 4.85
CA THR A 66 4.54 -6.62 5.78
C THR A 66 5.96 -6.38 5.29
N PHE A 67 6.87 -6.13 6.23
CA PHE A 67 8.29 -5.99 5.94
C PHE A 67 8.93 -7.37 5.86
N LYS A 68 9.75 -7.59 4.82
CA LYS A 68 10.49 -8.83 4.65
C LYS A 68 11.78 -8.55 3.90
N ASP A 69 12.91 -8.88 4.52
CA ASP A 69 14.21 -8.70 3.92
C ASP A 69 15.02 -10.00 4.05
N ASN A 70 15.88 -10.25 3.11
CA ASN A 70 16.68 -11.47 3.03
C ASN A 70 18.16 -11.11 3.09
N PHE A 71 18.88 -11.72 4.03
CA PHE A 71 20.31 -11.51 4.23
C PHE A 71 21.06 -12.80 3.93
N LYS A 72 21.96 -12.72 2.98
CA LYS A 72 22.83 -13.86 2.61
C LYS A 72 24.14 -13.77 3.35
N ASN A 73 24.55 -14.89 3.96
CA ASN A 73 25.83 -15.04 4.60
C ASN A 73 26.46 -16.34 4.09
N GLY A 74 27.28 -16.21 3.02
CA GLY A 74 27.82 -17.37 2.32
C GLY A 74 26.71 -18.16 1.63
N SER A 75 26.59 -19.46 1.97
CA SER A 75 25.50 -20.31 1.46
C SER A 75 24.21 -20.20 2.27
N ASP A 76 24.26 -19.55 3.42
CA ASP A 76 23.09 -19.39 4.28
C ASP A 76 22.27 -18.16 3.87
N SER A 77 20.97 -18.28 4.04
CA SER A 77 20.02 -17.20 3.78
C SER A 77 19.14 -17.03 5.01
N ARG A 78 19.07 -15.80 5.53
CA ARG A 78 18.25 -15.48 6.70
C ARG A 78 17.20 -14.45 6.33
N ILE A 79 15.95 -14.77 6.62
CA ILE A 79 14.82 -13.90 6.35
C ILE A 79 14.43 -13.20 7.65
N VAL A 80 14.33 -11.88 7.59
CA VAL A 80 13.78 -11.06 8.66
C VAL A 80 12.43 -10.55 8.19
N GLN A 81 11.40 -10.81 8.97
CA GLN A 81 10.04 -10.43 8.63
C GLN A 81 9.37 -9.77 9.83
N SER A 82 8.58 -8.73 9.58
CA SER A 82 7.79 -8.12 10.63
C SER A 82 6.66 -9.06 11.05
N ILE A 83 6.44 -9.14 12.36
CA ILE A 83 5.31 -9.88 12.92
C ILE A 83 4.03 -9.07 12.73
N ASP A 84 4.13 -7.76 12.98
CA ASP A 84 3.00 -6.85 12.89
C ASP A 84 3.01 -6.11 11.54
N PRO A 85 1.89 -6.07 10.85
CA PRO A 85 1.83 -5.39 9.57
C PRO A 85 1.73 -3.88 9.72
N LEU A 86 2.17 -3.19 8.69
CA LEU A 86 2.03 -1.76 8.50
C LEU A 86 0.71 -1.49 7.80
N VAL A 87 -0.13 -0.64 8.37
CA VAL A 87 -1.41 -0.25 7.79
C VAL A 87 -1.34 1.20 7.36
N ILE A 88 -1.60 1.45 6.09
CA ILE A 88 -1.61 2.80 5.52
C ILE A 88 -3.06 3.15 5.16
N ASP A 89 -3.54 4.25 5.72
CA ASP A 89 -4.85 4.82 5.40
C ASP A 89 -4.65 6.04 4.50
N ILE A 90 -5.17 5.97 3.28
CA ILE A 90 -5.18 7.08 2.35
C ILE A 90 -6.59 7.69 2.39
N ASN A 91 -6.70 8.93 2.87
CA ASN A 91 -8.00 9.55 3.06
C ASN A 91 -8.57 10.11 1.76
N ASN A 92 -7.70 10.63 0.90
CA ASN A 92 -8.14 11.23 -0.36
C ASN A 92 -7.02 11.19 -1.39
N LEU A 93 -6.96 10.09 -2.13
CA LEU A 93 -6.01 9.95 -3.24
C LEU A 93 -6.50 10.80 -4.40
N LYS A 94 -5.64 11.65 -4.92
CA LYS A 94 -5.97 12.53 -6.04
C LYS A 94 -5.66 11.83 -7.36
N ALA A 95 -6.36 12.24 -8.42
CA ALA A 95 -6.02 11.78 -9.77
C ALA A 95 -4.56 12.11 -10.08
N ASP A 96 -3.89 11.20 -10.74
CA ASP A 96 -2.47 11.30 -11.13
C ASP A 96 -1.50 11.34 -9.93
N GLN A 97 -1.97 10.95 -8.75
CA GLN A 97 -1.14 10.85 -7.56
C GLN A 97 -0.77 9.41 -7.30
N VAL A 98 0.52 9.16 -7.07
CA VAL A 98 1.02 7.87 -6.60
C VAL A 98 1.63 8.09 -5.23
N VAL A 99 1.02 7.46 -4.23
CA VAL A 99 1.50 7.51 -2.84
C VAL A 99 2.54 6.43 -2.63
N THR A 100 3.54 6.71 -1.83
CA THR A 100 4.57 5.78 -1.41
C THR A 100 5.04 6.15 -0.01
N PHE A 101 6.09 5.51 0.45
CA PHE A 101 6.74 5.94 1.69
C PHE A 101 8.24 5.67 1.61
N GLN A 102 8.94 6.32 2.51
CA GLN A 102 10.39 6.16 2.69
C GLN A 102 10.65 5.65 4.10
N TYR A 103 11.69 4.87 4.24
CA TYR A 103 12.14 4.36 5.53
C TYR A 103 13.65 4.16 5.50
N ALA A 104 14.27 4.11 6.68
CA ALA A 104 15.69 3.85 6.79
C ALA A 104 15.95 2.36 6.53
N LYS A 105 16.44 2.04 5.34
CA LYS A 105 16.69 0.65 4.95
C LYS A 105 17.77 0.03 5.84
N PRO A 106 17.48 -1.13 6.47
CA PRO A 106 18.49 -1.82 7.27
C PRO A 106 19.67 -2.25 6.41
N ALA A 107 20.89 -2.06 6.92
CA ALA A 107 22.11 -2.43 6.23
C ALA A 107 22.51 -3.89 6.52
N ASN A 108 22.01 -4.48 7.61
CA ASN A 108 22.35 -5.82 8.02
C ASN A 108 21.20 -6.47 8.77
N GLU A 109 21.36 -7.75 9.09
CA GLU A 109 20.32 -8.54 9.76
C GLU A 109 19.90 -7.96 11.11
N ASP A 110 20.85 -7.52 11.93
CA ASP A 110 20.52 -6.96 13.26
C ASP A 110 19.71 -5.68 13.15
N GLN A 111 20.07 -4.81 12.22
CA GLN A 111 19.30 -3.61 11.96
C GLN A 111 17.90 -3.93 11.44
N ALA A 112 17.78 -4.97 10.59
CA ALA A 112 16.50 -5.39 10.06
C ALA A 112 15.59 -5.93 11.17
N LYS A 113 16.13 -6.69 12.10
CA LYS A 113 15.37 -7.19 13.26
C LYS A 113 14.83 -6.06 14.11
N ARG A 114 15.66 -5.05 14.38
CA ARG A 114 15.22 -3.88 15.12
C ARG A 114 14.15 -3.11 14.36
N TYR A 115 14.36 -2.92 13.08
CA TYR A 115 13.38 -2.21 12.24
C TYR A 115 12.04 -2.96 12.20
N ALA A 116 12.07 -4.27 12.07
CA ALA A 116 10.85 -5.08 12.00
C ALA A 116 9.98 -4.95 13.27
N HIS A 117 10.61 -4.68 14.41
CA HIS A 117 9.89 -4.46 15.69
C HIS A 117 9.41 -3.01 15.85
N GLN A 118 10.06 -2.06 15.21
CA GLN A 118 9.75 -0.64 15.36
C GLN A 118 9.72 0.04 14.00
N GLN A 119 8.83 -0.41 13.14
CA GLN A 119 8.68 0.16 11.80
C GLN A 119 8.33 1.62 11.88
N LYS A 120 9.08 2.44 11.13
CA LYS A 120 8.88 3.87 11.05
C LYS A 120 9.04 4.31 9.61
N ILE A 121 8.03 5.02 9.12
CA ILE A 121 8.00 5.45 7.72
C ILE A 121 7.64 6.93 7.62
N THR A 122 7.93 7.50 6.47
CA THR A 122 7.47 8.83 6.08
C THR A 122 6.65 8.69 4.81
N LEU A 123 5.36 8.98 4.90
CA LEU A 123 4.46 8.92 3.75
C LEU A 123 4.70 10.12 2.82
N SER A 124 4.82 9.83 1.54
CA SER A 124 5.05 10.83 0.52
C SER A 124 4.37 10.40 -0.78
N ASP A 125 4.35 11.29 -1.77
CA ASP A 125 4.04 10.88 -3.12
C ASP A 125 5.34 10.69 -3.92
N THR A 126 5.20 10.19 -5.14
CA THR A 126 6.38 9.89 -5.98
C THR A 126 7.08 11.15 -6.50
N THR A 127 6.51 12.34 -6.29
CA THR A 127 7.20 13.61 -6.57
C THR A 127 8.11 14.03 -5.42
N GLY A 128 8.04 13.35 -4.27
CA GLY A 128 8.83 13.64 -3.09
C GLY A 128 8.12 14.51 -2.06
N ARG A 129 6.87 14.88 -2.30
CA ARG A 129 6.10 15.69 -1.35
C ARG A 129 5.67 14.83 -0.17
N VAL A 130 6.04 15.23 1.04
CA VAL A 130 5.60 14.57 2.27
C VAL A 130 4.11 14.85 2.48
N LEU A 131 3.35 13.78 2.75
CA LEU A 131 1.91 13.89 2.91
C LEU A 131 1.55 14.22 4.36
N PRO A 132 0.69 15.22 4.59
CA PRO A 132 0.18 15.47 5.93
C PRO A 132 -0.76 14.36 6.38
N SER A 133 -0.93 14.22 7.69
CA SER A 133 -1.77 13.16 8.27
C SER A 133 -3.24 13.26 7.85
N SER A 134 -3.69 14.42 7.41
CA SER A 134 -5.03 14.60 6.86
C SER A 134 -5.21 13.92 5.49
N GLU A 135 -4.13 13.76 4.74
CA GLU A 135 -4.17 13.08 3.44
C GLU A 135 -3.88 11.59 3.55
N ALA A 136 -2.89 11.22 4.34
CA ALA A 136 -2.52 9.82 4.55
C ALA A 136 -1.84 9.66 5.91
N SER A 137 -2.08 8.51 6.54
CA SER A 137 -1.50 8.18 7.83
C SER A 137 -1.22 6.68 7.90
N TYR A 138 -0.46 6.27 8.90
CA TYR A 138 -0.17 4.86 9.10
C TYR A 138 -0.19 4.49 10.57
N PHE A 139 -0.37 3.21 10.82
CA PHE A 139 -0.19 2.62 12.14
C PHE A 139 0.30 1.18 12.00
N ILE A 140 0.83 0.64 13.09
CA ILE A 140 1.25 -0.76 13.15
C ILE A 140 0.14 -1.54 13.82
N LEU A 141 -0.34 -2.60 13.14
CA LEU A 141 -1.40 -3.45 13.67
C LEU A 141 -0.79 -4.48 14.63
N THR A 142 -0.81 -4.15 15.91
CA THR A 142 -0.29 -5.04 16.95
C THR A 142 -1.34 -6.05 17.39
N SER A 143 -0.88 -7.22 17.82
CA SER A 143 -1.77 -8.26 18.30
C SER A 143 -1.35 -8.69 19.72
N ASP A 144 -2.32 -8.77 20.62
CA ASP A 144 -2.10 -9.24 21.99
C ASP A 144 -1.86 -10.74 22.06
N LYS A 145 -2.15 -11.46 20.99
CA LYS A 145 -2.02 -12.91 20.94
C LYS A 145 -0.59 -13.39 20.68
N GLY A 146 0.35 -12.47 20.52
CA GLY A 146 1.73 -12.79 20.23
C GLY A 146 1.91 -13.39 18.83
N PHE A 147 2.93 -14.21 18.65
CA PHE A 147 3.22 -14.81 17.35
C PHE A 147 2.13 -15.82 16.97
N SER A 148 1.56 -15.63 15.79
CA SER A 148 0.62 -16.56 15.18
C SER A 148 0.96 -16.74 13.72
N LEU A 149 1.06 -17.99 13.27
CA LEU A 149 1.32 -18.32 11.88
C LEU A 149 0.15 -17.97 10.96
N MET A 150 -1.06 -17.87 11.53
CA MET A 150 -2.30 -17.73 10.77
C MET A 150 -3.05 -16.48 11.21
N ARG A 151 -2.41 -15.32 11.16
CA ARG A 151 -3.10 -14.06 11.46
C ARG A 151 -4.05 -13.70 10.31
N ASP A 152 -5.26 -13.30 10.66
CA ASP A 152 -6.23 -12.73 9.73
C ASP A 152 -6.29 -11.23 9.93
N TYR A 153 -5.53 -10.49 9.15
CA TYR A 153 -5.42 -9.03 9.28
C TYR A 153 -6.76 -8.34 9.01
N ARG A 154 -7.54 -8.85 8.08
CA ARG A 154 -8.85 -8.29 7.77
C ARG A 154 -9.77 -8.37 8.99
N GLN A 155 -9.81 -9.51 9.65
CA GLN A 155 -10.63 -9.69 10.83
C GLN A 155 -10.12 -8.84 12.00
N GLU A 156 -8.81 -8.76 12.18
CA GLU A 156 -8.22 -7.93 13.24
C GLU A 156 -8.59 -6.46 13.05
N LEU A 157 -8.47 -5.95 11.83
CA LEU A 157 -8.85 -4.58 11.51
C LEU A 157 -10.34 -4.33 11.69
N ASP A 158 -11.16 -5.29 11.28
CA ASP A 158 -12.62 -5.21 11.43
C ASP A 158 -13.00 -5.16 12.91
N SER A 159 -12.37 -5.99 13.73
CA SER A 159 -12.61 -6.02 15.19
C SER A 159 -12.27 -4.69 15.87
N LEU A 160 -11.28 -3.98 15.34
CA LEU A 160 -10.87 -2.67 15.86
C LEU A 160 -11.71 -1.53 15.28
N GLY A 161 -12.63 -1.81 14.35
CA GLY A 161 -13.37 -0.77 13.64
C GLY A 161 -12.49 0.05 12.70
N ARG A 162 -11.37 -0.49 12.23
CA ARG A 162 -10.39 0.23 11.41
C ARG A 162 -10.24 -0.35 10.01
N LEU A 163 -11.03 -1.34 9.65
CA LEU A 163 -11.00 -1.92 8.32
C LEU A 163 -11.69 -0.99 7.31
N TYR A 164 -11.02 -0.71 6.21
CA TYR A 164 -11.67 -0.14 5.03
C TYR A 164 -11.75 -1.20 3.95
N ALA A 165 -12.97 -1.66 3.68
CA ALA A 165 -13.21 -2.76 2.74
C ALA A 165 -14.58 -2.56 2.08
N PRO A 166 -14.67 -1.67 1.07
CA PRO A 166 -15.98 -1.32 0.47
C PRO A 166 -16.69 -2.50 -0.20
N ALA A 167 -15.92 -3.50 -0.66
CA ALA A 167 -16.50 -4.69 -1.29
C ALA A 167 -16.63 -5.88 -0.33
N TYR A 168 -16.26 -5.72 0.94
CA TYR A 168 -16.25 -6.78 1.94
C TYR A 168 -17.39 -6.59 2.92
N VAL A 169 -18.12 -7.68 3.22
CA VAL A 169 -19.17 -7.67 4.24
C VAL A 169 -18.59 -8.23 5.54
N SER A 170 -18.69 -7.46 6.64
CA SER A 170 -18.14 -7.86 7.92
C SER A 170 -18.77 -9.17 8.43
N ASN A 171 -18.04 -9.87 9.30
CA ASN A 171 -18.55 -11.11 9.89
C ASN A 171 -19.83 -10.88 10.69
N ALA A 172 -19.97 -9.72 11.33
CA ALA A 172 -21.19 -9.37 12.05
C ALA A 172 -22.38 -9.26 11.12
N ASP A 173 -22.22 -8.59 9.98
CA ASP A 173 -23.27 -8.47 8.97
C ASP A 173 -23.62 -9.81 8.37
N LYS A 174 -22.63 -10.65 8.08
CA LYS A 174 -22.85 -12.00 7.60
C LYS A 174 -23.61 -12.84 8.60
N GLY A 175 -23.27 -12.73 9.88
CA GLY A 175 -23.95 -13.43 10.95
C GLY A 175 -25.43 -13.04 11.03
N LEU A 176 -25.72 -11.74 10.95
CA LEU A 176 -27.10 -11.24 10.94
C LEU A 176 -27.88 -11.78 9.75
N THR A 177 -27.27 -11.75 8.56
CA THR A 177 -27.90 -12.26 7.34
C THR A 177 -28.21 -13.74 7.47
N MET A 178 -27.29 -14.51 7.99
CA MET A 178 -27.50 -15.95 8.19
C MET A 178 -28.58 -16.23 9.23
N THR A 179 -28.69 -15.38 10.23
CA THR A 179 -29.73 -15.52 11.25
C THR A 179 -31.12 -15.27 10.67
N GLU A 180 -31.23 -14.32 9.73
CA GLU A 180 -32.50 -14.08 9.03
C GLU A 180 -32.97 -15.27 8.21
N TYR A 181 -32.05 -15.97 7.59
CA TYR A 181 -32.38 -17.11 6.72
C TYR A 181 -32.35 -18.44 7.45
N GLY A 182 -31.82 -18.46 8.64
CA GLY A 182 -31.73 -19.64 9.45
C GLY A 182 -32.95 -19.85 10.29
#